data_af39065b0644079c9acffd1564770bd8
#
_entry.id   af39065b0644079c9acffd1564770bd8
#
_cell.length_a   1.000
_cell.length_b   1.000
_cell.length_c   1.000
_cell.angle_alpha   90.00
_cell.angle_beta   90.00
_cell.angle_gamma   90.00
#
_symmetry.space_group_name_H-M   'P 1'
#
loop_
_entity.id
_entity.type
_entity.pdbx_description
1 polymer ?
#
loop_
_entity_poly.entity_id
_entity_poly.type
_entity_poly.pdbx_seq_one_letter_code
_entity_poly.pdbx_strand_id
1 'polypeptide(L)'
;MIMLSNGMESRVGTVGAKWEFFHEWKRLTEMDHGNIELPTMLRGICKKENLIDLIENFILFDHSGGTTVKILARNHQYLGVNQAVEMYRHRDVMKGKLGVFWHTQGSGKSYSMVFLAQKIRRKFEGSPTIVVLTDRDELNKQISDTFENCGLLGGLKAKQFIAQSGDDLREKLMGNPSFVFSLIQKFNKADAEPIRPDHDIIVMSDEAHRTQNRIGFTGTPLLRDDNITARTFGQYVSIYDFKRAVEDKATVPLYYENRGEKLQELKNPKINEEIAARLDEEELTPSQQAKLEREFAQEVHLLTAEKRLRVVAHDFVRHYSDVWTSGKAMVVSFNKVTCVRMYNYVQEYWQKEIEEIRKKTEKDASQQEVQELKRKLKWMEETEMAVVVSQEQNEIQTFKKWHLDITPHREKMEKRELDKEFKDADNRLRVVFVCAMWLTGFDVKTLSCLYIDKPMKAHTLMQTIARANRVAEGKTNGLVIDYIGIVKALRQALADYT
;
A
#
# COMPACT_ATOMS: atom_id res chain seq x y z
N MET A 1 -3.45 16.12 -23.57
CA MET A 1 -4.23 16.51 -22.38
C MET A 1 -5.64 16.88 -22.84
N ILE A 2 -6.66 16.45 -22.10
CA ILE A 2 -8.08 16.76 -22.34
C ILE A 2 -8.60 17.45 -21.07
N MET A 3 -9.27 18.57 -21.23
CA MET A 3 -9.98 19.27 -20.16
C MET A 3 -11.48 19.23 -20.47
N LEU A 4 -12.26 18.85 -19.48
CA LEU A 4 -13.73 18.72 -19.58
C LEU A 4 -14.37 19.54 -18.47
N SER A 5 -15.42 20.28 -18.79
CA SER A 5 -16.20 21.03 -17.80
C SER A 5 -17.66 21.15 -18.24
N ASN A 6 -18.56 21.09 -17.26
CA ASN A 6 -19.99 21.44 -17.44
C ASN A 6 -20.36 22.74 -16.70
N GLY A 7 -19.34 23.50 -16.25
CA GLY A 7 -19.51 24.72 -15.45
C GLY A 7 -19.53 24.48 -13.94
N MET A 8 -19.99 23.33 -13.49
CA MET A 8 -20.02 22.93 -12.06
C MET A 8 -18.88 21.97 -11.70
N GLU A 9 -18.56 21.06 -12.60
CA GLU A 9 -17.42 20.14 -12.45
C GLU A 9 -16.40 20.39 -13.55
N SER A 10 -15.13 20.28 -13.20
CA SER A 10 -14.02 20.46 -14.14
C SER A 10 -12.97 19.37 -13.91
N ARG A 11 -12.60 18.66 -14.97
CA ARG A 11 -11.64 17.56 -14.91
C ARG A 11 -10.63 17.63 -16.03
N VAL A 12 -9.44 17.12 -15.73
CA VAL A 12 -8.33 16.99 -16.69
C VAL A 12 -7.85 15.55 -16.72
N GLY A 13 -7.50 15.10 -17.91
CA GLY A 13 -6.96 13.76 -18.14
C GLY A 13 -6.17 13.67 -19.44
N THR A 14 -5.83 12.45 -19.83
CA THR A 14 -5.07 12.18 -21.06
C THR A 14 -5.96 11.52 -22.11
N VAL A 15 -5.58 11.64 -23.37
CA VAL A 15 -6.24 10.92 -24.47
C VAL A 15 -6.10 9.41 -24.23
N GLY A 16 -7.20 8.67 -24.33
CA GLY A 16 -7.24 7.23 -24.10
C GLY A 16 -7.38 6.81 -22.64
N ALA A 17 -7.34 7.75 -21.68
CA ALA A 17 -7.59 7.42 -20.28
C ALA A 17 -9.08 7.09 -20.05
N LYS A 18 -9.34 6.10 -19.19
CA LYS A 18 -10.68 5.84 -18.67
C LYS A 18 -11.13 6.97 -17.75
N TRP A 19 -12.45 7.11 -17.53
CA TRP A 19 -13.03 8.22 -16.77
C TRP A 19 -12.49 8.33 -15.34
N GLU A 20 -12.22 7.24 -14.67
CA GLU A 20 -11.68 7.21 -13.31
C GLU A 20 -10.26 7.83 -13.20
N PHE A 21 -9.56 8.02 -14.30
CA PHE A 21 -8.25 8.68 -14.35
C PHE A 21 -8.33 10.17 -14.70
N PHE A 22 -9.52 10.69 -14.97
CA PHE A 22 -9.74 12.13 -15.06
C PHE A 22 -9.85 12.68 -13.64
N HIS A 23 -9.01 13.67 -13.32
CA HIS A 23 -8.94 14.24 -11.98
C HIS A 23 -9.24 15.75 -11.99
N GLU A 24 -9.63 16.24 -10.84
CA GLU A 24 -9.96 17.65 -10.62
C GLU A 24 -8.69 18.45 -10.33
N TRP A 25 -8.64 19.70 -10.81
CA TRP A 25 -7.57 20.65 -10.50
C TRP A 25 -8.12 21.70 -9.55
N LYS A 26 -7.98 21.46 -8.25
CA LYS A 26 -8.69 22.23 -7.21
C LYS A 26 -7.91 23.37 -6.60
N ARG A 27 -6.58 23.39 -6.74
CA ARG A 27 -5.69 24.28 -6.02
C ARG A 27 -4.66 24.89 -6.94
N LEU A 28 -4.32 26.16 -6.69
CA LEU A 28 -3.19 26.85 -7.34
C LEU A 28 -1.93 26.76 -6.47
N THR A 29 -2.10 26.67 -5.14
CA THR A 29 -1.05 26.48 -4.14
C THR A 29 -1.45 25.40 -3.13
N GLU A 30 -0.49 24.88 -2.36
CA GLU A 30 -0.78 23.91 -1.29
C GLU A 30 -1.67 24.48 -0.17
N MET A 31 -1.68 25.79 0.01
CA MET A 31 -2.45 26.48 1.07
C MET A 31 -3.91 26.76 0.71
N ASP A 32 -4.30 26.56 -0.56
CA ASP A 32 -5.66 26.84 -1.00
C ASP A 32 -6.65 25.81 -0.44
N HIS A 33 -7.88 26.23 -0.16
CA HIS A 33 -8.94 25.36 0.36
C HIS A 33 -9.48 24.34 -0.62
N GLY A 34 -9.17 24.46 -1.91
CA GLY A 34 -9.55 23.51 -2.95
C GLY A 34 -10.97 23.69 -3.47
N ASN A 35 -11.12 24.44 -4.55
CA ASN A 35 -12.39 24.67 -5.24
C ASN A 35 -12.42 23.93 -6.57
N ILE A 36 -13.51 23.20 -6.83
CA ILE A 36 -13.77 22.55 -8.12
C ILE A 36 -14.40 23.58 -9.04
N GLU A 37 -13.58 24.42 -9.64
CA GLU A 37 -14.05 25.49 -10.53
C GLU A 37 -13.26 25.50 -11.83
N LEU A 38 -13.94 25.77 -12.94
CA LEU A 38 -13.30 25.95 -14.22
C LEU A 38 -12.20 27.02 -14.17
N PRO A 39 -12.40 28.20 -13.53
CA PRO A 39 -11.35 29.22 -13.41
C PRO A 39 -10.09 28.70 -12.70
N THR A 40 -10.22 27.90 -11.63
CA THR A 40 -9.08 27.31 -10.91
C THR A 40 -8.31 26.36 -11.80
N MET A 41 -9.01 25.47 -12.53
CA MET A 41 -8.38 24.57 -13.48
C MET A 41 -7.67 25.34 -14.61
N LEU A 42 -8.30 26.35 -15.19
CA LEU A 42 -7.70 27.14 -16.27
C LEU A 42 -6.47 27.92 -15.78
N ARG A 43 -6.54 28.58 -14.62
CA ARG A 43 -5.40 29.30 -14.03
C ARG A 43 -4.26 28.36 -13.66
N GLY A 44 -4.57 27.18 -13.13
CA GLY A 44 -3.57 26.20 -12.73
C GLY A 44 -2.89 25.49 -13.89
N ILE A 45 -3.58 25.28 -15.00
CA ILE A 45 -3.09 24.50 -16.14
C ILE A 45 -2.73 25.40 -17.34
N CYS A 46 -3.61 26.34 -17.71
CA CYS A 46 -3.48 27.07 -18.96
C CYS A 46 -2.63 28.35 -18.86
N LYS A 47 -2.21 28.74 -17.65
CA LYS A 47 -1.18 29.78 -17.51
C LYS A 47 0.05 29.31 -18.28
N LYS A 48 0.63 30.16 -19.14
CA LYS A 48 1.66 29.81 -20.12
C LYS A 48 2.83 29.03 -19.46
N GLU A 49 3.32 29.53 -18.34
CA GLU A 49 4.44 28.90 -17.59
C GLU A 49 4.05 27.50 -17.07
N ASN A 50 2.86 27.38 -16.51
CA ASN A 50 2.37 26.10 -15.97
C ASN A 50 2.11 25.08 -17.08
N LEU A 51 1.55 25.52 -18.21
CA LEU A 51 1.28 24.63 -19.34
C LEU A 51 2.57 24.07 -19.93
N ILE A 52 3.57 24.93 -20.12
CA ILE A 52 4.89 24.51 -20.61
C ILE A 52 5.52 23.54 -19.62
N ASP A 53 5.51 23.88 -18.33
CA ASP A 53 6.07 23.03 -17.26
C ASP A 53 5.35 21.67 -17.17
N LEU A 54 4.01 21.65 -17.30
CA LEU A 54 3.23 20.41 -17.34
C LEU A 54 3.63 19.52 -18.52
N ILE A 55 3.77 20.11 -19.72
CA ILE A 55 4.13 19.36 -20.92
C ILE A 55 5.55 18.80 -20.80
N GLU A 56 6.50 19.59 -20.32
CA GLU A 56 7.90 19.18 -20.21
C GLU A 56 8.15 18.18 -19.09
N ASN A 57 7.55 18.38 -17.93
CA ASN A 57 8.00 17.74 -16.70
C ASN A 57 6.95 16.84 -16.02
N PHE A 58 5.67 16.96 -16.37
CA PHE A 58 4.57 16.32 -15.66
C PHE A 58 3.68 15.42 -16.54
N ILE A 59 4.21 15.02 -17.69
CA ILE A 59 3.65 13.96 -18.52
C ILE A 59 4.67 12.83 -18.61
N LEU A 60 4.23 11.62 -18.31
CA LEU A 60 5.01 10.38 -18.44
C LEU A 60 4.32 9.43 -19.41
N PHE A 61 5.10 8.55 -20.01
CA PHE A 61 4.63 7.45 -20.82
C PHE A 61 5.03 6.14 -20.11
N ASP A 62 4.06 5.47 -19.54
CA ASP A 62 4.26 4.22 -18.80
C ASP A 62 4.02 3.02 -19.71
N HIS A 63 4.99 2.12 -19.80
CA HIS A 63 4.99 0.93 -20.63
C HIS A 63 4.76 -0.38 -19.85
N SER A 64 4.37 -0.30 -18.57
CA SER A 64 4.25 -1.46 -17.68
C SER A 64 3.23 -2.52 -18.12
N GLY A 65 2.18 -2.14 -18.82
CA GLY A 65 1.06 -3.00 -19.20
C GLY A 65 1.10 -3.54 -20.63
N GLY A 66 2.25 -3.52 -21.31
CA GLY A 66 2.35 -3.94 -22.73
C GLY A 66 1.77 -2.93 -23.73
N THR A 67 1.01 -1.94 -23.26
CA THR A 67 0.53 -0.79 -24.03
C THR A 67 1.03 0.48 -23.36
N THR A 68 1.35 1.49 -24.17
CA THR A 68 1.80 2.78 -23.61
C THR A 68 0.63 3.56 -23.04
N VAL A 69 0.70 3.85 -21.74
CA VAL A 69 -0.28 4.69 -21.05
C VAL A 69 0.34 6.06 -20.78
N LYS A 70 -0.36 7.13 -21.20
CA LYS A 70 0.05 8.50 -20.89
C LYS A 70 -0.46 8.89 -19.52
N ILE A 71 0.44 9.26 -18.62
CA ILE A 71 0.16 9.70 -17.26
C ILE A 71 0.40 11.21 -17.15
N LEU A 72 -0.63 11.92 -16.71
CA LEU A 72 -0.55 13.33 -16.34
C LEU A 72 -0.48 13.45 -14.83
N ALA A 73 0.42 14.27 -14.30
CA ALA A 73 0.49 14.53 -12.87
C ALA A 73 -0.83 15.07 -12.33
N ARG A 74 -1.25 14.58 -11.19
CA ARG A 74 -2.39 15.12 -10.44
C ARG A 74 -2.03 16.46 -9.81
N ASN A 75 -3.03 17.27 -9.45
CA ASN A 75 -2.83 18.58 -8.87
C ASN A 75 -1.87 18.58 -7.66
N HIS A 76 -2.05 17.66 -6.69
CA HIS A 76 -1.16 17.54 -5.53
C HIS A 76 0.28 17.12 -5.90
N GLN A 77 0.45 16.28 -6.93
CA GLN A 77 1.77 15.90 -7.42
C GLN A 77 2.49 17.08 -8.07
N TYR A 78 1.77 17.85 -8.90
CA TYR A 78 2.31 19.05 -9.53
C TYR A 78 2.77 20.08 -8.50
N LEU A 79 1.93 20.39 -7.52
CA LEU A 79 2.26 21.35 -6.46
C LEU A 79 3.42 20.87 -5.60
N GLY A 80 3.35 19.64 -5.08
CA GLY A 80 4.39 19.08 -4.22
C GLY A 80 5.74 18.95 -4.91
N VAL A 81 5.78 18.46 -6.15
CA VAL A 81 7.03 18.37 -6.91
C VAL A 81 7.63 19.75 -7.17
N ASN A 82 6.81 20.76 -7.52
CA ASN A 82 7.30 22.12 -7.70
C ASN A 82 7.88 22.70 -6.42
N GLN A 83 7.24 22.46 -5.28
CA GLN A 83 7.75 22.87 -3.99
C GLN A 83 9.09 22.17 -3.65
N ALA A 84 9.21 20.89 -3.91
CA ALA A 84 10.46 20.16 -3.68
C ALA A 84 11.60 20.63 -4.60
N VAL A 85 11.30 20.96 -5.85
CA VAL A 85 12.27 21.57 -6.78
C VAL A 85 12.76 22.93 -6.28
N GLU A 86 11.86 23.72 -5.68
CA GLU A 86 12.23 24.99 -5.08
C GLU A 86 13.11 24.78 -3.83
N MET A 87 12.81 23.79 -2.99
CA MET A 87 13.67 23.41 -1.86
C MET A 87 15.05 22.94 -2.34
N TYR A 88 15.11 22.18 -3.44
CA TYR A 88 16.38 21.76 -4.03
C TYR A 88 17.19 22.94 -4.57
N ARG A 89 16.55 23.97 -5.12
CA ARG A 89 17.21 25.21 -5.54
C ARG A 89 17.93 25.91 -4.40
N HIS A 90 17.36 25.82 -3.18
CA HIS A 90 17.91 26.41 -1.96
C HIS A 90 18.62 25.39 -1.06
N ARG A 91 19.06 24.25 -1.60
CA ARG A 91 19.62 23.10 -0.84
C ARG A 91 20.78 23.46 0.09
N ASP A 92 21.61 24.44 -0.31
CA ASP A 92 22.76 24.86 0.49
C ASP A 92 22.30 25.55 1.79
N VAL A 93 21.33 26.46 1.67
CA VAL A 93 20.73 27.15 2.83
C VAL A 93 19.98 26.16 3.72
N MET A 94 19.31 25.19 3.13
CA MET A 94 18.52 24.14 3.82
C MET A 94 19.40 23.02 4.37
N LYS A 95 20.73 23.11 4.23
CA LYS A 95 21.69 22.08 4.68
C LYS A 95 21.34 20.67 4.17
N GLY A 96 20.87 20.58 2.93
CA GLY A 96 20.47 19.34 2.29
C GLY A 96 19.11 18.75 2.74
N LYS A 97 18.38 19.41 3.62
CA LYS A 97 17.03 18.98 4.03
C LYS A 97 15.99 19.48 3.03
N LEU A 98 15.58 18.64 2.10
CA LEU A 98 14.70 19.02 1.00
C LEU A 98 13.21 18.90 1.30
N GLY A 99 12.87 18.34 2.48
CA GLY A 99 11.49 18.25 2.95
C GLY A 99 10.85 16.86 2.86
N VAL A 100 9.57 16.80 3.17
CA VAL A 100 8.78 15.56 3.24
C VAL A 100 7.54 15.68 2.36
N PHE A 101 7.33 14.68 1.52
CA PHE A 101 6.05 14.40 0.89
C PHE A 101 5.25 13.48 1.81
N TRP A 102 4.27 14.05 2.50
CA TRP A 102 3.26 13.27 3.19
C TRP A 102 2.08 13.04 2.24
N HIS A 103 2.15 11.98 1.48
CA HIS A 103 1.10 11.58 0.57
C HIS A 103 0.57 10.20 0.96
N THR A 104 -0.73 10.08 1.21
CA THR A 104 -1.36 8.82 1.58
C THR A 104 -1.05 7.70 0.57
N GLN A 105 -1.14 6.47 1.00
CA GLN A 105 -0.93 5.34 0.09
C GLN A 105 -1.99 5.34 -1.03
N GLY A 106 -1.55 5.06 -2.26
CA GLY A 106 -2.44 5.13 -3.43
C GLY A 106 -2.50 6.48 -4.14
N SER A 107 -1.92 7.53 -3.56
CA SER A 107 -1.85 8.85 -4.19
C SER A 107 -0.89 8.97 -5.38
N GLY A 108 -0.07 7.94 -5.64
CA GLY A 108 0.90 7.93 -6.74
C GLY A 108 2.29 8.44 -6.36
N LYS A 109 2.78 8.20 -5.13
CA LYS A 109 4.11 8.61 -4.65
C LYS A 109 5.25 8.22 -5.60
N SER A 110 5.25 6.99 -6.13
CA SER A 110 6.29 6.55 -7.07
C SER A 110 6.36 7.43 -8.32
N TYR A 111 5.22 7.84 -8.86
CA TYR A 111 5.19 8.80 -9.98
C TYR A 111 5.64 10.19 -9.56
N SER A 112 5.35 10.63 -8.32
CA SER A 112 5.89 11.90 -7.79
C SER A 112 7.42 11.88 -7.72
N MET A 113 8.03 10.75 -7.33
CA MET A 113 9.49 10.56 -7.38
C MET A 113 10.03 10.66 -8.81
N VAL A 114 9.36 10.01 -9.78
CA VAL A 114 9.73 10.05 -11.21
C VAL A 114 9.63 11.48 -11.75
N PHE A 115 8.54 12.21 -11.48
CA PHE A 115 8.38 13.61 -11.88
C PHE A 115 9.47 14.51 -11.29
N LEU A 116 9.76 14.34 -10.00
CA LEU A 116 10.80 15.11 -9.30
C LEU A 116 12.18 14.84 -9.91
N ALA A 117 12.53 13.58 -10.11
CA ALA A 117 13.79 13.16 -10.70
C ALA A 117 13.95 13.72 -12.13
N GLN A 118 12.92 13.59 -12.96
CA GLN A 118 12.89 14.14 -14.32
C GLN A 118 13.08 15.65 -14.34
N LYS A 119 12.34 16.36 -13.49
CA LYS A 119 12.38 17.83 -13.46
C LYS A 119 13.71 18.35 -12.95
N ILE A 120 14.29 17.78 -11.90
CA ILE A 120 15.61 18.17 -11.39
C ILE A 120 16.66 17.99 -12.50
N ARG A 121 16.71 16.82 -13.14
CA ARG A 121 17.70 16.55 -14.19
C ARG A 121 17.57 17.44 -15.43
N ARG A 122 16.40 18.00 -15.69
CA ARG A 122 16.13 18.91 -16.82
C ARG A 122 16.40 20.38 -16.50
N LYS A 123 16.17 20.79 -15.25
CA LYS A 123 16.14 22.21 -14.87
C LYS A 123 17.44 22.70 -14.22
N PHE A 124 18.26 21.77 -13.72
CA PHE A 124 19.52 22.13 -13.05
C PHE A 124 20.72 21.60 -13.83
N GLU A 125 21.76 22.44 -13.86
CA GLU A 125 23.04 22.06 -14.44
C GLU A 125 23.74 21.00 -13.57
N GLY A 126 24.66 20.26 -14.18
CA GLY A 126 25.37 19.18 -13.55
C GLY A 126 24.73 17.81 -13.81
N SER A 127 25.22 16.79 -13.14
CA SER A 127 24.76 15.40 -13.28
C SER A 127 24.56 14.79 -11.89
N PRO A 128 23.55 15.26 -11.12
CA PRO A 128 23.32 14.72 -9.79
C PRO A 128 22.98 13.23 -9.86
N THR A 129 23.54 12.45 -8.94
CA THR A 129 23.12 11.07 -8.72
C THR A 129 21.88 11.04 -7.85
N ILE A 130 20.81 10.41 -8.32
CA ILE A 130 19.60 10.22 -7.54
C ILE A 130 19.63 8.82 -6.94
N VAL A 131 19.68 8.76 -5.61
CA VAL A 131 19.66 7.51 -4.83
C VAL A 131 18.26 7.32 -4.26
N VAL A 132 17.59 6.25 -4.65
CA VAL A 132 16.28 5.89 -4.11
C VAL A 132 16.47 4.81 -3.05
N LEU A 133 16.05 5.11 -1.82
CA LEU A 133 16.15 4.22 -0.68
C LEU A 133 14.78 3.68 -0.28
N THR A 134 14.73 2.38 -0.05
CA THR A 134 13.56 1.67 0.45
C THR A 134 13.96 0.74 1.60
N ASP A 135 12.99 0.26 2.34
CA ASP A 135 13.20 -0.69 3.44
C ASP A 135 13.06 -2.17 3.02
N ARG A 136 12.45 -2.44 1.85
CA ARG A 136 12.12 -3.79 1.35
C ARG A 136 12.43 -4.00 -0.11
N ASP A 137 12.79 -5.21 -0.47
CA ASP A 137 13.15 -5.60 -1.83
C ASP A 137 11.97 -5.45 -2.81
N GLU A 138 10.74 -5.82 -2.41
CA GLU A 138 9.55 -5.69 -3.26
C GLU A 138 9.27 -4.23 -3.61
N LEU A 139 9.40 -3.33 -2.62
CA LEU A 139 9.20 -1.90 -2.82
C LEU A 139 10.31 -1.30 -3.67
N ASN A 140 11.55 -1.71 -3.42
CA ASN A 140 12.71 -1.31 -4.23
C ASN A 140 12.54 -1.70 -5.69
N LYS A 141 12.10 -2.93 -5.95
CA LYS A 141 11.77 -3.42 -7.28
C LYS A 141 10.61 -2.63 -7.90
N GLN A 142 9.51 -2.44 -7.16
CA GLN A 142 8.34 -1.71 -7.67
C GLN A 142 8.70 -0.28 -8.11
N ILE A 143 9.49 0.44 -7.31
CA ILE A 143 9.88 1.81 -7.64
C ILE A 143 10.86 1.82 -8.81
N SER A 144 11.87 0.96 -8.81
CA SER A 144 12.84 0.88 -9.91
C SER A 144 12.19 0.49 -11.24
N ASP A 145 11.23 -0.43 -11.22
CA ASP A 145 10.42 -0.81 -12.39
C ASP A 145 9.57 0.39 -12.88
N THR A 146 9.05 1.23 -11.96
CA THR A 146 8.33 2.45 -12.34
C THR A 146 9.24 3.44 -13.09
N PHE A 147 10.49 3.64 -12.63
CA PHE A 147 11.47 4.47 -13.32
C PHE A 147 11.85 3.91 -14.69
N GLU A 148 12.02 2.59 -14.81
CA GLU A 148 12.26 1.90 -16.09
C GLU A 148 11.10 2.12 -17.05
N ASN A 149 9.90 1.78 -16.61
CA ASN A 149 8.68 1.82 -17.43
C ASN A 149 8.34 3.24 -17.90
N CYS A 150 8.72 4.26 -17.13
CA CYS A 150 8.58 5.67 -17.50
C CYS A 150 9.76 6.20 -18.34
N GLY A 151 10.72 5.36 -18.72
CA GLY A 151 11.82 5.71 -19.63
C GLY A 151 12.97 6.51 -19.01
N LEU A 152 12.99 6.71 -17.67
CA LEU A 152 14.03 7.52 -17.03
C LEU A 152 15.40 6.85 -17.02
N LEU A 153 15.46 5.54 -17.18
CA LEU A 153 16.70 4.75 -17.16
C LEU A 153 17.38 4.66 -18.55
N GLY A 154 16.95 5.48 -19.51
CA GLY A 154 17.58 5.55 -20.85
C GLY A 154 17.46 4.26 -21.67
N GLY A 155 16.42 3.47 -21.46
CA GLY A 155 16.22 2.17 -22.12
C GLY A 155 16.97 0.99 -21.46
N LEU A 156 17.71 1.25 -20.39
CA LEU A 156 18.37 0.20 -19.62
C LEU A 156 17.42 -0.41 -18.60
N LYS A 157 17.71 -1.66 -18.19
CA LYS A 157 16.88 -2.39 -17.22
C LYS A 157 17.14 -1.94 -15.80
N ALA A 158 16.10 -1.81 -14.99
CA ALA A 158 16.16 -1.41 -13.58
C ALA A 158 17.16 -2.23 -12.77
N LYS A 159 17.28 -3.53 -13.05
CA LYS A 159 18.22 -4.44 -12.38
C LYS A 159 19.68 -3.94 -12.39
N GLN A 160 20.10 -3.19 -13.40
CA GLN A 160 21.48 -2.64 -13.51
C GLN A 160 21.75 -1.53 -12.50
N PHE A 161 20.70 -0.85 -12.06
CA PHE A 161 20.75 0.28 -11.12
C PHE A 161 20.49 -0.13 -9.67
N ILE A 162 20.04 -1.37 -9.43
CA ILE A 162 19.79 -1.91 -8.09
C ILE A 162 21.11 -2.38 -7.47
N ALA A 163 21.47 -1.82 -6.33
CA ALA A 163 22.63 -2.26 -5.56
C ALA A 163 22.36 -3.64 -4.93
N GLN A 164 23.26 -4.60 -5.16
CA GLN A 164 23.12 -5.98 -4.67
C GLN A 164 23.69 -6.14 -3.24
N SER A 165 24.74 -5.40 -2.91
CA SER A 165 25.39 -5.40 -1.60
C SER A 165 25.83 -3.99 -1.19
N GLY A 166 26.33 -3.82 0.03
CA GLY A 166 26.92 -2.55 0.47
C GLY A 166 28.18 -2.17 -0.33
N ASP A 167 28.97 -3.15 -0.75
CA ASP A 167 30.16 -2.90 -1.56
C ASP A 167 29.79 -2.54 -3.00
N ASP A 168 28.80 -3.22 -3.61
CA ASP A 168 28.24 -2.86 -4.92
C ASP A 168 27.61 -1.46 -4.91
N LEU A 169 26.92 -1.10 -3.81
CA LEU A 169 26.39 0.25 -3.62
C LEU A 169 27.53 1.29 -3.65
N ARG A 170 28.63 1.03 -2.93
CA ARG A 170 29.79 1.90 -2.89
C ARG A 170 30.44 2.03 -4.28
N GLU A 171 30.66 0.93 -4.97
CA GLU A 171 31.20 0.91 -6.33
C GLU A 171 30.34 1.72 -7.29
N LYS A 172 29.02 1.52 -7.28
CA LYS A 172 28.10 2.30 -8.11
C LYS A 172 28.19 3.80 -7.80
N LEU A 173 28.22 4.18 -6.54
CA LEU A 173 28.30 5.59 -6.14
C LEU A 173 29.66 6.25 -6.44
N MET A 174 30.73 5.47 -6.50
CA MET A 174 32.07 5.97 -6.95
C MET A 174 32.04 6.31 -8.45
N GLY A 175 31.23 5.67 -9.22
CA GLY A 175 30.99 5.97 -10.62
C GLY A 175 30.35 7.31 -10.88
N ASN A 176 29.59 7.70 -11.62
CA ASN A 176 28.69 8.84 -11.76
C ASN A 176 27.35 8.38 -12.33
N PRO A 177 26.64 7.48 -11.65
CA PRO A 177 25.39 6.94 -12.15
C PRO A 177 24.30 7.99 -12.06
N SER A 178 23.38 8.00 -13.01
CA SER A 178 22.21 8.86 -12.93
C SER A 178 21.27 8.45 -11.79
N PHE A 179 21.17 7.14 -11.55
CA PHE A 179 20.28 6.54 -10.55
C PHE A 179 20.97 5.38 -9.83
N VAL A 180 20.62 5.21 -8.55
CA VAL A 180 20.94 4.02 -7.76
C VAL A 180 19.72 3.68 -6.92
N PHE A 181 19.26 2.43 -6.95
CA PHE A 181 18.20 1.92 -6.08
C PHE A 181 18.82 0.99 -5.04
N SER A 182 18.50 1.19 -3.77
CA SER A 182 19.09 0.41 -2.69
C SER A 182 18.15 0.23 -1.52
N LEU A 183 18.38 -0.84 -0.77
CA LEU A 183 17.82 -0.98 0.57
C LEU A 183 18.64 -0.14 1.56
N ILE A 184 17.94 0.43 2.54
CA ILE A 184 18.55 1.21 3.61
C ILE A 184 19.57 0.39 4.41
N GLN A 185 19.30 -0.91 4.59
CA GLN A 185 20.16 -1.83 5.33
C GLN A 185 21.55 -2.00 4.72
N LYS A 186 21.73 -1.64 3.44
CA LYS A 186 23.03 -1.72 2.75
C LYS A 186 23.99 -0.57 3.11
N PHE A 187 23.50 0.43 3.88
CA PHE A 187 24.32 1.55 4.42
C PHE A 187 24.90 1.29 5.82
N ASN A 188 25.09 0.05 6.24
CA ASN A 188 25.38 -0.35 7.62
C ASN A 188 26.85 -0.17 8.09
N LYS A 189 27.75 0.44 7.31
CA LYS A 189 29.14 0.67 7.76
C LYS A 189 29.22 2.02 8.50
N ALA A 190 29.24 1.99 9.84
CA ALA A 190 29.27 3.18 10.69
C ALA A 190 30.53 4.07 10.46
N ASP A 191 31.66 3.46 10.10
CA ASP A 191 32.97 4.11 9.90
C ASP A 191 33.31 4.29 8.42
N ALA A 192 32.34 4.32 7.53
CA ALA A 192 32.59 4.48 6.10
C ALA A 192 33.01 5.93 5.79
N GLU A 193 34.18 6.11 5.16
CA GLU A 193 34.58 7.39 4.62
C GLU A 193 33.58 7.90 3.55
N PRO A 194 33.42 9.23 3.42
CA PRO A 194 32.60 9.81 2.36
C PRO A 194 33.03 9.30 0.99
N ILE A 195 32.09 8.84 0.19
CA ILE A 195 32.36 8.19 -1.11
C ILE A 195 32.87 9.24 -2.13
N ARG A 196 32.14 10.35 -2.22
CA ARG A 196 32.47 11.48 -3.11
C ARG A 196 31.97 12.79 -2.50
N PRO A 197 32.79 13.50 -1.72
CA PRO A 197 32.36 14.71 -1.01
C PRO A 197 31.94 15.85 -1.96
N ASP A 198 32.49 15.90 -3.18
CA ASP A 198 32.26 16.97 -4.16
C ASP A 198 31.14 16.61 -5.16
N HIS A 199 30.46 15.48 -4.98
CA HIS A 199 29.40 15.06 -5.89
C HIS A 199 28.00 15.34 -5.34
N ASP A 200 27.13 15.92 -6.18
CA ASP A 200 25.74 16.21 -5.81
C ASP A 200 24.93 14.90 -5.81
N ILE A 201 24.58 14.43 -4.62
CA ILE A 201 23.78 13.22 -4.42
C ILE A 201 22.47 13.61 -3.79
N ILE A 202 21.36 13.28 -4.47
CA ILE A 202 20.01 13.48 -3.98
C ILE A 202 19.46 12.13 -3.53
N VAL A 203 19.11 12.03 -2.26
CA VAL A 203 18.49 10.81 -1.72
C VAL A 203 16.98 11.01 -1.61
N MET A 204 16.23 10.14 -2.26
CA MET A 204 14.78 10.00 -2.15
C MET A 204 14.49 8.77 -1.31
N SER A 205 13.95 8.95 -0.10
CA SER A 205 13.63 7.82 0.78
C SER A 205 12.13 7.57 0.78
N ASP A 206 11.71 6.38 0.39
CA ASP A 206 10.34 5.91 0.62
C ASP A 206 10.25 5.31 2.03
N GLU A 207 9.07 5.46 2.68
CA GLU A 207 8.89 5.17 4.11
C GLU A 207 9.92 5.91 4.99
N ALA A 208 9.93 7.23 4.87
CA ALA A 208 10.92 8.19 5.40
C ALA A 208 11.14 8.17 6.92
N HIS A 209 10.39 7.42 7.68
CA HIS A 209 10.50 7.36 9.14
C HIS A 209 11.79 6.67 9.65
N ARG A 210 12.62 6.11 8.76
CA ARG A 210 13.82 5.32 9.12
C ARG A 210 15.17 5.86 8.65
N THR A 211 15.25 7.05 7.97
CA THR A 211 16.50 7.52 7.35
C THR A 211 16.98 8.89 7.80
N GLN A 212 18.30 9.07 7.86
CA GLN A 212 18.97 10.37 8.08
C GLN A 212 19.36 11.04 6.77
N ASN A 213 19.00 12.32 6.58
CA ASN A 213 19.21 13.25 5.48
C ASN A 213 18.42 12.98 4.19
N ARG A 214 17.47 13.92 3.86
CA ARG A 214 17.15 14.43 2.49
C ARG A 214 15.68 14.54 2.19
N ILE A 215 15.12 14.09 1.07
CA ILE A 215 13.68 14.19 0.79
C ILE A 215 12.99 12.89 1.15
N GLY A 216 11.99 12.97 2.02
CA GLY A 216 11.22 11.81 2.46
C GLY A 216 9.88 11.71 1.74
N PHE A 217 9.50 10.50 1.37
CA PHE A 217 8.17 10.15 0.88
C PHE A 217 7.53 9.19 1.87
N THR A 218 6.34 9.51 2.38
CA THR A 218 5.64 8.63 3.32
C THR A 218 4.14 8.77 3.21
N GLY A 219 3.41 7.69 3.47
CA GLY A 219 1.95 7.72 3.64
C GLY A 219 1.54 7.97 5.08
N THR A 220 2.44 7.66 6.01
CA THR A 220 2.19 7.64 7.45
C THR A 220 3.40 8.17 8.22
N PRO A 221 3.59 9.52 8.30
CA PRO A 221 4.70 10.10 9.04
C PRO A 221 4.60 9.81 10.54
N LEU A 222 5.73 9.67 11.21
CA LEU A 222 5.80 9.55 12.67
C LEU A 222 5.55 10.92 13.32
N LEU A 223 4.32 11.16 13.73
CA LEU A 223 3.89 12.44 14.30
C LEU A 223 4.08 12.52 15.83
N ARG A 224 4.04 11.37 16.53
CA ARG A 224 4.04 11.32 18.00
C ARG A 224 5.40 11.49 18.65
N ASP A 225 6.48 11.04 18.01
CA ASP A 225 7.83 11.07 18.59
C ASP A 225 8.58 12.32 18.12
N ASP A 226 8.21 13.49 18.66
CA ASP A 226 8.89 14.77 18.40
C ASP A 226 9.07 15.13 16.91
N ASN A 227 8.17 14.67 16.06
CA ASN A 227 8.23 14.93 14.63
C ASN A 227 9.56 14.52 13.99
N ILE A 228 10.02 13.30 14.30
CA ILE A 228 11.32 12.75 13.83
C ILE A 228 11.45 12.88 12.31
N THR A 229 10.36 12.64 11.58
CA THR A 229 10.35 12.76 10.12
C THR A 229 10.72 14.18 9.67
N ALA A 230 10.09 15.22 10.26
CA ALA A 230 10.41 16.60 9.90
C ALA A 230 11.78 17.06 10.41
N ARG A 231 12.25 16.55 11.56
CA ARG A 231 13.62 16.80 12.03
C ARG A 231 14.68 16.27 11.07
N THR A 232 14.42 15.10 10.48
CA THR A 232 15.37 14.42 9.60
C THR A 232 15.37 15.03 8.20
N PHE A 233 14.22 15.23 7.62
CA PHE A 233 14.08 15.60 6.21
C PHE A 233 13.78 17.09 5.99
N GLY A 234 13.34 17.80 6.99
CA GLY A 234 12.84 19.18 6.89
C GLY A 234 11.33 19.26 6.97
N GLN A 235 10.78 20.43 6.65
CA GLN A 235 9.33 20.67 6.70
C GLN A 235 8.58 19.83 5.64
N TYR A 236 7.28 19.68 5.86
CA TYR A 236 6.41 19.08 4.86
C TYR A 236 6.30 19.99 3.63
N VAL A 237 6.75 19.50 2.49
CA VAL A 237 6.66 20.20 1.20
C VAL A 237 5.31 19.97 0.52
N SER A 238 4.66 18.87 0.85
CA SER A 238 3.31 18.58 0.38
C SER A 238 2.61 17.66 1.37
N ILE A 239 1.34 17.95 1.68
CA ILE A 239 0.48 17.13 2.53
C ILE A 239 -0.73 16.73 1.69
N TYR A 240 -0.83 15.44 1.43
CA TYR A 240 -1.96 14.83 0.74
C TYR A 240 -2.45 13.66 1.59
N ASP A 241 -3.20 13.99 2.64
CA ASP A 241 -3.70 13.07 3.64
C ASP A 241 -4.82 12.17 3.12
N PHE A 242 -5.29 11.28 3.98
CA PHE A 242 -6.34 10.32 3.65
C PHE A 242 -7.66 11.00 3.25
N LYS A 243 -8.03 12.09 3.95
CA LYS A 243 -9.27 12.84 3.69
C LYS A 243 -9.24 13.49 2.32
N ARG A 244 -8.17 14.24 2.01
CA ARG A 244 -7.98 14.87 0.68
C ARG A 244 -8.00 13.83 -0.43
N ALA A 245 -7.39 12.66 -0.22
CA ALA A 245 -7.35 11.61 -1.23
C ALA A 245 -8.74 11.03 -1.55
N VAL A 246 -9.61 10.91 -0.56
CA VAL A 246 -11.02 10.49 -0.75
C VAL A 246 -11.83 11.60 -1.42
N GLU A 247 -11.69 12.84 -0.98
CA GLU A 247 -12.36 14.02 -1.56
C GLU A 247 -12.00 14.21 -3.04
N ASP A 248 -10.75 13.93 -3.38
CA ASP A 248 -10.23 14.02 -4.77
C ASP A 248 -10.52 12.75 -5.59
N LYS A 249 -11.21 11.75 -5.02
CA LYS A 249 -11.47 10.46 -5.67
C LYS A 249 -10.19 9.74 -6.13
N ALA A 250 -9.07 10.06 -5.49
CA ALA A 250 -7.79 9.37 -5.71
C ALA A 250 -7.76 8.02 -5.00
N THR A 251 -8.58 7.88 -3.95
CA THR A 251 -8.87 6.65 -3.25
C THR A 251 -10.38 6.52 -3.03
N VAL A 252 -10.87 5.29 -2.78
CA VAL A 252 -12.27 5.08 -2.42
C VAL A 252 -12.45 5.22 -0.90
N PRO A 253 -13.66 5.60 -0.43
CA PRO A 253 -13.97 5.61 1.00
C PRO A 253 -13.88 4.20 1.59
N LEU A 254 -13.57 4.12 2.89
CA LEU A 254 -13.56 2.88 3.65
C LEU A 254 -14.75 2.83 4.60
N TYR A 255 -15.49 1.74 4.57
CA TYR A 255 -16.52 1.43 5.55
C TYR A 255 -15.98 0.42 6.56
N TYR A 256 -16.18 0.74 7.84
CA TYR A 256 -15.71 -0.07 8.95
C TYR A 256 -16.88 -0.78 9.63
N GLU A 257 -16.74 -2.07 9.87
CA GLU A 257 -17.70 -2.88 10.63
C GLU A 257 -16.98 -3.64 11.75
N ASN A 258 -17.38 -3.36 12.99
CA ASN A 258 -16.93 -4.14 14.15
C ASN A 258 -17.83 -5.38 14.30
N ARG A 259 -17.24 -6.53 14.04
CA ARG A 259 -17.90 -7.82 14.20
C ARG A 259 -17.41 -8.58 15.44
N GLY A 260 -16.30 -8.21 16.01
CA GLY A 260 -15.75 -8.81 17.24
C GLY A 260 -16.67 -8.70 18.43
N GLU A 261 -17.33 -7.54 18.60
CA GLU A 261 -18.33 -7.34 19.67
C GLU A 261 -19.60 -8.17 19.45
N LYS A 262 -20.01 -8.35 18.20
CA LYS A 262 -21.19 -9.18 17.85
C LYS A 262 -20.97 -10.66 18.19
N LEU A 263 -19.72 -11.12 18.12
CA LEU A 263 -19.36 -12.51 18.41
C LEU A 263 -19.13 -12.79 19.89
N GLN A 264 -19.16 -11.77 20.77
CA GLN A 264 -19.06 -11.83 22.24
C GLN A 264 -17.87 -12.67 22.79
N GLU A 265 -16.85 -12.93 21.98
CA GLU A 265 -15.75 -13.85 22.31
C GLU A 265 -14.57 -13.14 23.01
N LEU A 266 -14.46 -11.80 22.90
CA LEU A 266 -13.40 -11.01 23.54
C LEU A 266 -14.00 -10.08 24.61
N LYS A 267 -13.78 -10.42 25.89
CA LYS A 267 -14.25 -9.62 27.03
C LYS A 267 -13.34 -8.45 27.40
N ASN A 268 -12.10 -8.43 26.90
CA ASN A 268 -11.13 -7.37 27.22
C ASN A 268 -11.00 -6.39 26.03
N PRO A 269 -11.61 -5.18 26.11
CA PRO A 269 -11.52 -4.17 25.04
C PRO A 269 -10.11 -3.55 24.90
N LYS A 270 -9.22 -3.77 25.87
CA LYS A 270 -7.84 -3.26 25.84
C LYS A 270 -6.82 -4.21 25.23
N ILE A 271 -7.24 -5.43 24.89
CA ILE A 271 -6.33 -6.48 24.40
C ILE A 271 -5.54 -6.04 23.17
N ASN A 272 -6.20 -5.33 22.24
CA ASN A 272 -5.56 -4.80 21.05
C ASN A 272 -4.47 -3.76 21.40
N GLU A 273 -4.73 -2.88 22.36
CA GLU A 273 -3.80 -1.81 22.76
C GLU A 273 -2.58 -2.39 23.48
N GLU A 274 -2.81 -3.32 24.40
CA GLU A 274 -1.75 -3.94 25.21
C GLU A 274 -0.80 -4.77 24.36
N ILE A 275 -1.32 -5.60 23.47
CA ILE A 275 -0.50 -6.40 22.55
C ILE A 275 0.15 -5.52 21.49
N ALA A 276 -0.59 -4.58 20.88
CA ALA A 276 -0.07 -3.69 19.85
C ALA A 276 1.05 -2.78 20.39
N ALA A 277 0.99 -2.34 21.65
CA ALA A 277 2.04 -1.53 22.27
C ALA A 277 3.39 -2.25 22.35
N ARG A 278 3.38 -3.58 22.36
CA ARG A 278 4.58 -4.43 22.48
C ARG A 278 5.06 -5.01 21.15
N LEU A 279 4.25 -4.94 20.09
CA LEU A 279 4.64 -5.35 18.75
C LEU A 279 5.51 -4.25 18.13
N ASP A 280 6.83 -4.42 18.08
CA ASP A 280 7.75 -3.43 17.52
C ASP A 280 7.90 -3.52 16.00
N GLU A 281 7.60 -4.66 15.38
CA GLU A 281 7.80 -4.91 13.96
C GLU A 281 6.60 -5.60 13.31
N GLU A 282 6.47 -5.44 12.00
CA GLU A 282 5.40 -6.07 11.20
C GLU A 282 5.52 -7.59 11.15
N GLU A 283 6.76 -8.12 11.15
CA GLU A 283 7.07 -9.53 11.33
C GLU A 283 7.85 -9.74 12.63
N LEU A 284 7.28 -10.48 13.55
CA LEU A 284 7.99 -10.89 14.75
C LEU A 284 9.02 -11.96 14.39
N THR A 285 10.26 -11.74 14.82
CA THR A 285 11.26 -12.82 14.83
C THR A 285 10.79 -13.94 15.75
N PRO A 286 11.27 -15.20 15.58
CA PRO A 286 10.90 -16.29 16.48
C PRO A 286 11.17 -16.01 17.96
N SER A 287 12.23 -15.24 18.28
CA SER A 287 12.54 -14.80 19.63
C SER A 287 11.56 -13.76 20.19
N GLN A 288 11.12 -12.81 19.37
CA GLN A 288 10.13 -11.82 19.74
C GLN A 288 8.75 -12.44 19.90
N GLN A 289 8.39 -13.39 19.04
CA GLN A 289 7.16 -14.16 19.17
C GLN A 289 7.14 -14.98 20.46
N ALA A 290 8.24 -15.68 20.77
CA ALA A 290 8.35 -16.45 22.01
C ALA A 290 8.30 -15.56 23.26
N LYS A 291 8.83 -14.34 23.20
CA LYS A 291 8.73 -13.35 24.28
C LYS A 291 7.30 -12.85 24.45
N LEU A 292 6.62 -12.50 23.36
CA LEU A 292 5.23 -12.09 23.36
C LEU A 292 4.31 -13.18 23.93
N GLU A 293 4.51 -14.42 23.48
CA GLU A 293 3.75 -15.58 23.96
C GLU A 293 3.94 -15.84 25.47
N ARG A 294 5.11 -15.51 26.01
CA ARG A 294 5.35 -15.61 27.48
C ARG A 294 4.71 -14.46 28.26
N GLU A 295 4.82 -13.24 27.76
CA GLU A 295 4.31 -12.04 28.45
C GLU A 295 2.78 -11.95 28.39
N PHE A 296 2.17 -12.42 27.31
CA PHE A 296 0.72 -12.35 27.03
C PHE A 296 0.10 -13.72 26.76
N ALA A 297 0.57 -14.74 27.49
CA ALA A 297 0.15 -16.13 27.24
C ALA A 297 -1.37 -16.32 27.27
N GLN A 298 -2.08 -15.64 28.16
CA GLN A 298 -3.55 -15.74 28.27
C GLN A 298 -4.23 -15.08 27.07
N GLU A 299 -3.81 -13.88 26.69
CA GLU A 299 -4.39 -13.10 25.59
C GLU A 299 -4.13 -13.76 24.24
N VAL A 300 -2.89 -14.22 24.02
CA VAL A 300 -2.54 -14.96 22.80
C VAL A 300 -3.31 -16.27 22.72
N HIS A 301 -3.46 -16.97 23.85
CA HIS A 301 -4.26 -18.18 23.90
C HIS A 301 -5.74 -17.92 23.57
N LEU A 302 -6.31 -16.84 24.08
CA LEU A 302 -7.68 -16.44 23.77
C LEU A 302 -7.85 -16.11 22.29
N LEU A 303 -6.92 -15.30 21.72
CA LEU A 303 -6.95 -14.92 20.31
C LEU A 303 -6.81 -16.09 19.36
N THR A 304 -5.99 -17.08 19.73
CA THR A 304 -5.70 -18.26 18.90
C THR A 304 -6.52 -19.49 19.27
N ALA A 305 -7.46 -19.37 20.23
CA ALA A 305 -8.32 -20.47 20.66
C ALA A 305 -9.14 -21.02 19.49
N GLU A 306 -9.17 -22.35 19.36
CA GLU A 306 -9.86 -23.03 18.27
C GLU A 306 -11.33 -22.62 18.15
N LYS A 307 -12.04 -22.61 19.28
CA LYS A 307 -13.44 -22.22 19.33
C LYS A 307 -13.66 -20.83 18.71
N ARG A 308 -12.83 -19.85 19.10
CA ARG A 308 -12.92 -18.49 18.58
C ARG A 308 -12.62 -18.45 17.08
N LEU A 309 -11.52 -19.06 16.63
CA LEU A 309 -11.14 -19.07 15.23
C LEU A 309 -12.21 -19.71 14.34
N ARG A 310 -12.90 -20.77 14.82
CA ARG A 310 -14.03 -21.38 14.11
C ARG A 310 -15.21 -20.43 13.98
N VAL A 311 -15.51 -19.65 15.03
CA VAL A 311 -16.59 -18.64 14.99
C VAL A 311 -16.24 -17.54 14.00
N VAL A 312 -15.01 -17.02 14.02
CA VAL A 312 -14.51 -16.02 13.06
C VAL A 312 -14.55 -16.57 11.64
N ALA A 313 -14.10 -17.80 11.42
CA ALA A 313 -14.11 -18.42 10.09
C ALA A 313 -15.53 -18.61 9.54
N HIS A 314 -16.48 -19.03 10.38
CA HIS A 314 -17.89 -19.16 9.99
C HIS A 314 -18.50 -17.80 9.65
N ASP A 315 -18.25 -16.77 10.46
CA ASP A 315 -18.73 -15.41 10.20
C ASP A 315 -18.11 -14.82 8.92
N PHE A 316 -16.81 -15.03 8.70
CA PHE A 316 -16.13 -14.65 7.46
C PHE A 316 -16.83 -15.25 6.23
N VAL A 317 -17.08 -16.56 6.24
CA VAL A 317 -17.70 -17.25 5.10
C VAL A 317 -19.10 -16.68 4.81
N ARG A 318 -19.93 -16.51 5.82
CA ARG A 318 -21.26 -15.92 5.66
C ARG A 318 -21.18 -14.49 5.13
N HIS A 319 -20.41 -13.64 5.79
CA HIS A 319 -20.31 -12.23 5.39
C HIS A 319 -19.73 -12.08 3.98
N TYR A 320 -18.63 -12.77 3.66
CA TYR A 320 -17.99 -12.62 2.35
C TYR A 320 -18.85 -13.22 1.23
N SER A 321 -19.59 -14.30 1.50
CA SER A 321 -20.55 -14.84 0.54
C SER A 321 -21.75 -13.90 0.31
N ASP A 322 -22.11 -13.08 1.29
CA ASP A 322 -23.20 -12.10 1.12
C ASP A 322 -22.75 -10.87 0.32
N VAL A 323 -21.47 -10.46 0.46
CA VAL A 323 -20.88 -9.35 -0.31
C VAL A 323 -20.06 -9.83 -1.51
N TRP A 324 -20.38 -10.98 -2.09
CA TRP A 324 -19.63 -11.68 -3.13
C TRP A 324 -19.31 -10.84 -4.38
N THR A 325 -20.09 -9.79 -4.66
CA THR A 325 -19.87 -8.87 -5.79
C THR A 325 -18.89 -7.73 -5.47
N SER A 326 -18.47 -7.59 -4.20
CA SER A 326 -17.65 -6.45 -3.76
C SER A 326 -16.20 -6.51 -4.23
N GLY A 327 -15.70 -7.70 -4.59
CA GLY A 327 -14.31 -7.92 -5.03
C GLY A 327 -13.54 -8.89 -4.14
N LYS A 328 -12.20 -8.85 -4.21
CA LYS A 328 -11.34 -9.81 -3.51
C LYS A 328 -11.20 -9.50 -2.02
N ALA A 329 -10.89 -10.53 -1.23
CA ALA A 329 -10.77 -10.46 0.22
C ALA A 329 -9.36 -10.83 0.71
N MET A 330 -8.93 -10.14 1.78
CA MET A 330 -7.71 -10.45 2.52
C MET A 330 -8.05 -10.67 4.00
N VAL A 331 -7.64 -11.80 4.55
CA VAL A 331 -7.82 -12.15 5.96
C VAL A 331 -6.48 -12.01 6.67
N VAL A 332 -6.39 -11.08 7.61
CA VAL A 332 -5.17 -10.81 8.38
C VAL A 332 -5.25 -11.54 9.70
N SER A 333 -4.43 -12.56 9.87
CA SER A 333 -4.40 -13.41 11.04
C SER A 333 -3.20 -13.08 11.95
N PHE A 334 -3.29 -13.46 13.22
CA PHE A 334 -2.30 -13.13 14.25
C PHE A 334 -0.88 -13.57 13.90
N ASN A 335 -0.69 -14.82 13.47
CA ASN A 335 0.60 -15.41 13.08
C ASN A 335 0.43 -16.42 11.94
N LYS A 336 1.55 -17.00 11.47
CA LYS A 336 1.59 -17.96 10.36
C LYS A 336 0.78 -19.23 10.63
N VAL A 337 0.88 -19.76 11.85
CA VAL A 337 0.10 -20.95 12.28
C VAL A 337 -1.39 -20.65 12.24
N THR A 338 -1.80 -19.48 12.73
CA THR A 338 -3.20 -19.05 12.70
C THR A 338 -3.70 -18.82 11.26
N CYS A 339 -2.84 -18.35 10.34
CA CYS A 339 -3.21 -18.25 8.91
C CYS A 339 -3.63 -19.61 8.33
N VAL A 340 -2.85 -20.66 8.56
CA VAL A 340 -3.15 -22.01 8.04
C VAL A 340 -4.38 -22.59 8.72
N ARG A 341 -4.53 -22.39 10.05
CA ARG A 341 -5.75 -22.82 10.77
C ARG A 341 -6.99 -22.13 10.23
N MET A 342 -6.95 -20.82 10.04
CA MET A 342 -8.06 -20.05 9.47
C MET A 342 -8.40 -20.51 8.06
N TYR A 343 -7.39 -20.72 7.21
CA TYR A 343 -7.59 -21.29 5.88
C TYR A 343 -8.36 -22.60 5.96
N ASN A 344 -7.94 -23.55 6.81
CA ASN A 344 -8.58 -24.86 6.94
C ASN A 344 -10.03 -24.74 7.43
N TYR A 345 -10.29 -23.92 8.45
CA TYR A 345 -11.66 -23.72 8.97
C TYR A 345 -12.56 -23.02 7.94
N VAL A 346 -12.02 -22.03 7.23
CA VAL A 346 -12.76 -21.36 6.17
C VAL A 346 -13.11 -22.33 5.04
N GLN A 347 -12.16 -23.20 4.60
CA GLN A 347 -12.44 -24.23 3.60
C GLN A 347 -13.58 -25.15 4.05
N GLU A 348 -13.60 -25.58 5.31
CA GLU A 348 -14.66 -26.43 5.87
C GLU A 348 -16.03 -25.73 5.81
N TYR A 349 -16.11 -24.47 6.27
CA TYR A 349 -17.38 -23.72 6.26
C TYR A 349 -17.79 -23.28 4.84
N TRP A 350 -16.82 -23.03 3.95
CA TRP A 350 -17.08 -22.68 2.56
C TRP A 350 -17.80 -23.80 1.81
N GLN A 351 -17.37 -25.04 2.02
CA GLN A 351 -18.06 -26.20 1.44
C GLN A 351 -19.47 -26.36 2.00
N LYS A 352 -19.67 -26.15 3.30
CA LYS A 352 -21.00 -26.19 3.91
C LYS A 352 -21.94 -25.12 3.34
N GLU A 353 -21.44 -23.90 3.16
CA GLU A 353 -22.22 -22.79 2.56
C GLU A 353 -22.59 -23.09 1.10
N ILE A 354 -21.67 -23.67 0.31
CA ILE A 354 -21.96 -24.14 -1.05
C ILE A 354 -23.12 -25.15 -1.04
N GLU A 355 -23.08 -26.13 -0.14
CA GLU A 355 -24.14 -27.11 -0.01
C GLU A 355 -25.49 -26.51 0.41
N GLU A 356 -25.47 -25.53 1.31
CA GLU A 356 -26.68 -24.82 1.73
C GLU A 356 -27.28 -24.00 0.59
N ILE A 357 -26.46 -23.27 -0.18
CA ILE A 357 -26.93 -22.50 -1.33
C ILE A 357 -27.50 -23.45 -2.40
N ARG A 358 -26.83 -24.59 -2.65
CA ARG A 358 -27.30 -25.60 -3.61
C ARG A 358 -28.70 -26.12 -3.22
N LYS A 359 -28.91 -26.42 -1.93
CA LYS A 359 -30.22 -26.84 -1.43
C LYS A 359 -31.30 -25.72 -1.54
N LYS A 360 -30.87 -24.45 -1.41
CA LYS A 360 -31.80 -23.29 -1.59
C LYS A 360 -32.21 -23.10 -3.05
N THR A 361 -31.32 -23.40 -4.01
CA THR A 361 -31.63 -23.29 -5.43
C THR A 361 -32.63 -24.36 -5.93
N GLU A 362 -32.82 -25.43 -5.16
CA GLU A 362 -33.79 -26.50 -5.46
C GLU A 362 -35.19 -26.27 -4.88
N LYS A 363 -35.36 -25.25 -4.03
CA LYS A 363 -36.66 -24.90 -3.43
C LYS A 363 -37.39 -23.86 -4.26
N ASP A 364 -38.74 -23.82 -4.12
CA ASP A 364 -39.58 -22.83 -4.79
C ASP A 364 -39.16 -21.39 -4.47
N ALA A 365 -38.44 -20.78 -5.40
CA ALA A 365 -38.02 -19.38 -5.38
C ALA A 365 -38.39 -18.74 -6.71
N SER A 366 -38.48 -17.41 -6.76
CA SER A 366 -38.72 -16.69 -8.01
C SER A 366 -37.56 -16.96 -9.01
N GLN A 367 -37.88 -16.92 -10.31
CA GLN A 367 -36.84 -17.12 -11.36
C GLN A 367 -35.64 -16.20 -11.19
N GLN A 368 -35.85 -14.99 -10.68
CA GLN A 368 -34.79 -13.99 -10.49
C GLN A 368 -33.90 -14.37 -9.30
N GLU A 369 -34.44 -14.80 -8.18
CA GLU A 369 -33.70 -15.29 -7.01
C GLU A 369 -32.91 -16.55 -7.34
N VAL A 370 -33.48 -17.48 -8.08
CA VAL A 370 -32.80 -18.70 -8.53
C VAL A 370 -31.58 -18.35 -9.43
N GLN A 371 -31.71 -17.37 -10.32
CA GLN A 371 -30.60 -16.93 -11.15
C GLN A 371 -29.48 -16.30 -10.35
N GLU A 372 -29.80 -15.49 -9.36
CA GLU A 372 -28.80 -14.87 -8.47
C GLU A 372 -28.09 -15.92 -7.63
N LEU A 373 -28.82 -16.84 -7.01
CA LEU A 373 -28.26 -17.96 -6.26
C LEU A 373 -27.34 -18.84 -7.13
N LYS A 374 -27.70 -19.11 -8.38
CA LYS A 374 -26.86 -19.86 -9.32
C LYS A 374 -25.56 -19.12 -9.67
N ARG A 375 -25.62 -17.79 -9.82
CA ARG A 375 -24.41 -16.96 -10.04
C ARG A 375 -23.50 -16.98 -8.81
N LYS A 376 -24.07 -16.79 -7.60
CA LYS A 376 -23.37 -16.87 -6.32
C LYS A 376 -22.73 -18.25 -6.14
N LEU A 377 -23.49 -19.33 -6.40
CA LEU A 377 -22.99 -20.70 -6.29
C LEU A 377 -21.79 -20.94 -7.22
N LYS A 378 -21.92 -20.59 -8.49
CA LYS A 378 -20.82 -20.70 -9.47
C LYS A 378 -19.59 -19.91 -9.02
N TRP A 379 -19.79 -18.69 -8.55
CA TRP A 379 -18.71 -17.85 -8.05
C TRP A 379 -18.01 -18.48 -6.83
N MET A 380 -18.76 -19.08 -5.90
CA MET A 380 -18.20 -19.77 -4.75
C MET A 380 -17.43 -21.03 -5.14
N GLU A 381 -17.97 -21.85 -6.06
CA GLU A 381 -17.30 -23.06 -6.57
C GLU A 381 -16.00 -22.75 -7.32
N GLU A 382 -15.94 -21.62 -8.01
CA GLU A 382 -14.74 -21.17 -8.73
C GLU A 382 -13.73 -20.43 -7.85
N THR A 383 -14.11 -20.05 -6.63
CA THR A 383 -13.25 -19.25 -5.74
C THR A 383 -12.09 -20.08 -5.23
N GLU A 384 -10.88 -19.64 -5.58
CA GLU A 384 -9.63 -20.14 -5.04
C GLU A 384 -9.17 -19.28 -3.85
N MET A 385 -8.50 -19.95 -2.90
CA MET A 385 -7.93 -19.34 -1.71
C MET A 385 -6.46 -19.72 -1.56
N ALA A 386 -5.64 -18.83 -0.96
CA ALA A 386 -4.24 -19.11 -0.71
C ALA A 386 -3.79 -18.55 0.66
N VAL A 387 -2.84 -19.24 1.27
CA VAL A 387 -2.06 -18.72 2.40
C VAL A 387 -0.80 -18.08 1.84
N VAL A 388 -0.48 -16.85 2.28
CA VAL A 388 0.71 -16.11 1.86
C VAL A 388 1.47 -15.65 3.11
N VAL A 389 2.55 -16.36 3.41
CA VAL A 389 3.38 -16.15 4.59
C VAL A 389 4.86 -16.30 4.25
N SER A 390 5.73 -15.54 4.92
CA SER A 390 7.18 -15.62 4.75
C SER A 390 7.72 -16.98 5.16
N GLN A 391 8.80 -17.42 4.53
CA GLN A 391 9.48 -18.67 4.85
C GLN A 391 10.30 -18.54 6.13
N GLU A 392 10.35 -19.61 6.94
CA GLU A 392 11.17 -19.70 8.15
C GLU A 392 12.01 -20.98 8.17
N GLN A 393 13.14 -20.90 8.87
CA GLN A 393 13.90 -22.11 9.16
C GLN A 393 13.09 -23.05 10.05
N ASN A 394 13.09 -24.35 9.72
CA ASN A 394 12.36 -25.38 10.46
C ASN A 394 10.82 -25.22 10.50
N GLU A 395 10.23 -24.46 9.60
CA GLU A 395 8.78 -24.21 9.58
C GLU A 395 7.96 -25.50 9.56
N ILE A 396 8.37 -26.52 8.80
CA ILE A 396 7.66 -27.83 8.75
C ILE A 396 7.52 -28.44 10.13
N GLN A 397 8.58 -28.40 10.95
CA GLN A 397 8.53 -28.94 12.31
C GLN A 397 7.63 -28.09 13.21
N THR A 398 7.64 -26.77 13.03
CA THR A 398 6.77 -25.86 13.78
C THR A 398 5.30 -26.13 13.47
N PHE A 399 4.93 -26.28 12.21
CA PHE A 399 3.55 -26.58 11.82
C PHE A 399 3.10 -27.98 12.25
N LYS A 400 3.98 -29.00 12.18
CA LYS A 400 3.68 -30.36 12.67
C LYS A 400 3.33 -30.41 14.16
N LYS A 401 3.89 -29.54 15.02
CA LYS A 401 3.50 -29.44 16.44
C LYS A 401 2.02 -29.04 16.62
N TRP A 402 1.45 -28.37 15.62
CA TRP A 402 0.05 -27.96 15.59
C TRP A 402 -0.83 -28.88 14.73
N HIS A 403 -0.31 -30.06 14.34
CA HIS A 403 -0.98 -30.98 13.43
C HIS A 403 -1.38 -30.35 12.09
N LEU A 404 -0.54 -29.43 11.58
CA LEU A 404 -0.73 -28.73 10.33
C LEU A 404 0.36 -29.08 9.33
N ASP A 405 0.03 -28.98 8.03
CA ASP A 405 0.98 -29.11 6.93
C ASP A 405 1.07 -27.80 6.15
N ILE A 406 2.26 -27.18 6.17
CA ILE A 406 2.55 -25.96 5.40
C ILE A 406 2.97 -26.27 3.95
N THR A 407 3.37 -27.51 3.66
CA THR A 407 3.98 -27.89 2.38
C THR A 407 3.11 -27.54 1.17
N PRO A 408 1.79 -27.87 1.13
CA PRO A 408 0.96 -27.52 -0.02
C PRO A 408 0.86 -26.00 -0.26
N HIS A 409 0.87 -25.22 0.83
CA HIS A 409 0.83 -23.76 0.73
C HIS A 409 2.16 -23.21 0.22
N ARG A 410 3.29 -23.77 0.69
CA ARG A 410 4.63 -23.40 0.25
C ARG A 410 4.82 -23.70 -1.24
N GLU A 411 4.47 -24.90 -1.68
CA GLU A 411 4.48 -25.28 -3.09
C GLU A 411 3.62 -24.35 -3.97
N LYS A 412 2.46 -23.95 -3.47
CA LYS A 412 1.58 -23.01 -4.18
C LYS A 412 2.24 -21.64 -4.34
N MET A 413 2.92 -21.13 -3.30
CA MET A 413 3.65 -19.85 -3.34
C MET A 413 4.89 -19.90 -4.26
N GLU A 414 5.56 -21.03 -4.34
CA GLU A 414 6.77 -21.20 -5.17
C GLU A 414 6.45 -21.44 -6.66
N LYS A 415 5.38 -22.20 -6.94
CA LYS A 415 5.02 -22.61 -8.31
C LYS A 415 4.12 -21.61 -9.03
N ARG A 416 3.48 -20.68 -8.31
CA ARG A 416 2.52 -19.72 -8.87
C ARG A 416 2.94 -18.30 -8.54
N GLU A 417 2.65 -17.37 -9.42
CA GLU A 417 2.82 -15.94 -9.21
C GLU A 417 1.56 -15.35 -8.51
N LEU A 418 1.33 -15.76 -7.25
CA LEU A 418 0.12 -15.42 -6.49
C LEU A 418 -0.13 -13.92 -6.39
N ASP A 419 0.93 -13.11 -6.42
CA ASP A 419 0.84 -11.65 -6.43
C ASP A 419 0.21 -11.11 -7.72
N LYS A 420 0.59 -11.65 -8.88
CA LYS A 420 0.00 -11.30 -10.16
C LYS A 420 -1.44 -11.81 -10.28
N GLU A 421 -1.67 -13.04 -9.86
CA GLU A 421 -2.99 -13.65 -9.87
C GLU A 421 -3.98 -12.91 -8.97
N PHE A 422 -3.54 -12.46 -7.80
CA PHE A 422 -4.41 -11.71 -6.89
C PHE A 422 -4.68 -10.28 -7.38
N LYS A 423 -3.75 -9.67 -8.14
CA LYS A 423 -3.93 -8.36 -8.79
C LYS A 423 -4.86 -8.41 -10.00
N ASP A 424 -5.00 -9.56 -10.66
CA ASP A 424 -5.88 -9.75 -11.80
C ASP A 424 -7.33 -9.89 -11.35
N ALA A 425 -8.22 -8.99 -11.79
CA ALA A 425 -9.62 -8.95 -11.40
C ALA A 425 -10.38 -10.23 -11.81
N ASP A 426 -10.05 -10.81 -12.95
CA ASP A 426 -10.74 -11.96 -13.52
C ASP A 426 -10.24 -13.31 -12.97
N ASN A 427 -9.10 -13.28 -12.26
CA ASN A 427 -8.51 -14.49 -11.70
C ASN A 427 -9.33 -15.04 -10.52
N ARG A 428 -9.45 -16.38 -10.46
CA ARG A 428 -10.21 -17.11 -9.43
C ARG A 428 -9.59 -17.06 -8.03
N LEU A 429 -8.34 -16.66 -7.87
CA LEU A 429 -7.75 -16.39 -6.56
C LEU A 429 -8.38 -15.12 -5.97
N ARG A 430 -9.40 -15.32 -5.14
CA ARG A 430 -10.23 -14.23 -4.56
C ARG A 430 -10.00 -14.00 -3.09
N VAL A 431 -9.44 -14.97 -2.36
CA VAL A 431 -9.20 -14.87 -0.92
C VAL A 431 -7.75 -15.20 -0.60
N VAL A 432 -7.09 -14.36 0.20
CA VAL A 432 -5.75 -14.63 0.72
C VAL A 432 -5.71 -14.49 2.24
N PHE A 433 -4.97 -15.40 2.89
CA PHE A 433 -4.72 -15.39 4.31
C PHE A 433 -3.29 -14.97 4.55
N VAL A 434 -3.10 -13.88 5.30
CA VAL A 434 -1.80 -13.27 5.55
C VAL A 434 -1.61 -12.97 7.04
N CYS A 435 -0.35 -12.81 7.48
CA CYS A 435 -0.10 -12.31 8.84
C CYS A 435 0.78 -11.04 8.85
N ALA A 436 1.65 -10.87 7.86
CA ALA A 436 2.51 -9.69 7.69
C ALA A 436 2.77 -9.39 6.21
N MET A 437 3.09 -10.43 5.41
CA MET A 437 3.28 -10.26 3.97
C MET A 437 2.05 -9.60 3.32
N TRP A 438 2.29 -8.72 2.36
CA TRP A 438 1.30 -7.95 1.62
C TRP A 438 0.53 -6.88 2.42
N LEU A 439 0.74 -6.75 3.73
CA LEU A 439 0.13 -5.66 4.51
C LEU A 439 0.74 -4.31 4.14
N THR A 440 2.05 -4.30 3.83
CA THR A 440 2.77 -3.11 3.41
C THR A 440 3.48 -3.35 2.07
N GLY A 441 3.72 -2.31 1.30
CA GLY A 441 4.43 -2.40 0.01
C GLY A 441 3.66 -3.06 -1.16
N PHE A 442 2.61 -3.83 -0.91
CA PHE A 442 1.87 -4.56 -1.94
C PHE A 442 0.72 -3.72 -2.52
N ASP A 443 0.79 -3.36 -3.80
CA ASP A 443 -0.26 -2.61 -4.50
C ASP A 443 -1.26 -3.54 -5.17
N VAL A 444 -2.50 -3.54 -4.67
CA VAL A 444 -3.59 -4.37 -5.18
C VAL A 444 -4.89 -3.56 -5.29
N LYS A 445 -5.34 -3.30 -6.50
CA LYS A 445 -6.55 -2.52 -6.78
C LYS A 445 -7.84 -3.33 -6.56
N THR A 446 -7.76 -4.63 -6.76
CA THR A 446 -8.89 -5.57 -6.69
C THR A 446 -9.34 -5.91 -5.27
N LEU A 447 -8.52 -5.59 -4.25
CA LEU A 447 -8.87 -5.85 -2.85
C LEU A 447 -9.96 -4.89 -2.39
N SER A 448 -11.10 -5.43 -2.00
CA SER A 448 -12.25 -4.65 -1.51
C SER A 448 -12.64 -4.99 -0.07
N CYS A 449 -12.39 -6.22 0.38
CA CYS A 449 -12.77 -6.69 1.71
C CYS A 449 -11.52 -7.04 2.53
N LEU A 450 -11.31 -6.33 3.63
CA LEU A 450 -10.18 -6.55 4.53
C LEU A 450 -10.71 -7.00 5.91
N TYR A 451 -10.39 -8.23 6.28
CA TYR A 451 -10.78 -8.84 7.54
C TYR A 451 -9.60 -8.85 8.50
N ILE A 452 -9.72 -8.16 9.62
CA ILE A 452 -8.62 -7.95 10.56
C ILE A 452 -8.86 -8.75 11.84
N ASP A 453 -8.02 -9.74 12.06
CA ASP A 453 -7.96 -10.55 13.27
C ASP A 453 -6.54 -10.56 13.86
N LYS A 454 -5.92 -9.38 13.89
CA LYS A 454 -4.57 -9.16 14.40
C LYS A 454 -4.47 -7.79 15.06
N PRO A 455 -3.92 -7.70 16.31
CA PRO A 455 -3.58 -6.42 16.92
C PRO A 455 -2.55 -5.67 16.09
N MET A 456 -2.76 -4.37 15.85
CA MET A 456 -1.86 -3.53 15.06
C MET A 456 -1.72 -2.14 15.67
N LYS A 457 -0.50 -1.57 15.59
CA LYS A 457 -0.25 -0.16 15.89
C LYS A 457 -0.91 0.75 14.86
N ALA A 458 -1.17 2.00 15.24
CA ALA A 458 -1.81 2.99 14.38
C ALA A 458 -1.15 3.09 12.99
N HIS A 459 0.17 3.14 12.93
CA HIS A 459 0.94 3.19 11.68
C HIS A 459 0.69 1.96 10.78
N THR A 460 0.90 0.76 11.31
CA THR A 460 0.69 -0.51 10.57
C THR A 460 -0.78 -0.66 10.18
N LEU A 461 -1.71 -0.25 11.07
CA LEU A 461 -3.14 -0.27 10.79
C LEU A 461 -3.48 0.62 9.59
N MET A 462 -2.99 1.88 9.57
CA MET A 462 -3.21 2.78 8.44
C MET A 462 -2.65 2.24 7.13
N GLN A 463 -1.48 1.63 7.16
CA GLN A 463 -0.89 0.97 5.98
C GLN A 463 -1.73 -0.22 5.50
N THR A 464 -2.26 -1.00 6.43
CA THR A 464 -3.09 -2.17 6.13
C THR A 464 -4.44 -1.78 5.54
N ILE A 465 -5.18 -0.85 6.16
CA ILE A 465 -6.49 -0.41 5.65
C ILE A 465 -6.39 0.29 4.30
N ALA A 466 -5.27 0.99 4.05
CA ALA A 466 -5.00 1.63 2.77
C ALA A 466 -4.81 0.63 1.60
N ARG A 467 -4.81 -0.68 1.85
CA ARG A 467 -4.87 -1.70 0.79
C ARG A 467 -6.27 -1.77 0.18
N ALA A 468 -7.33 -1.58 0.98
CA ALA A 468 -8.70 -1.66 0.53
C ALA A 468 -9.24 -0.35 -0.09
N ASN A 469 -8.52 0.77 0.00
CA ASN A 469 -8.97 2.08 -0.49
C ASN A 469 -8.59 2.40 -1.96
N ARG A 470 -7.96 1.47 -2.67
CA ARG A 470 -7.54 1.68 -4.06
C ARG A 470 -8.72 1.81 -5.00
N VAL A 471 -8.62 2.76 -5.94
CA VAL A 471 -9.59 2.90 -7.03
C VAL A 471 -9.42 1.76 -8.02
N ALA A 472 -10.54 1.11 -8.36
CA ALA A 472 -10.63 0.11 -9.42
C ALA A 472 -11.97 0.28 -10.15
N GLU A 473 -12.06 -0.26 -11.36
CA GLU A 473 -13.30 -0.25 -12.15
C GLU A 473 -14.42 -0.95 -11.38
N GLY A 474 -15.57 -0.28 -11.25
CA GLY A 474 -16.73 -0.80 -10.51
C GLY A 474 -16.63 -0.76 -8.98
N LYS A 475 -15.48 -0.39 -8.42
CA LYS A 475 -15.27 -0.33 -6.98
C LYS A 475 -15.66 1.04 -6.42
N THR A 476 -16.68 1.08 -5.57
CA THR A 476 -17.20 2.31 -4.94
C THR A 476 -16.64 2.56 -3.55
N ASN A 477 -16.22 1.50 -2.85
CA ASN A 477 -15.72 1.56 -1.47
C ASN A 477 -14.80 0.36 -1.16
N GLY A 478 -14.15 0.42 0.00
CA GLY A 478 -13.50 -0.71 0.65
C GLY A 478 -14.20 -1.03 1.97
N LEU A 479 -14.25 -2.30 2.33
CA LEU A 479 -14.81 -2.81 3.58
C LEU A 479 -13.69 -3.23 4.52
N VAL A 480 -13.70 -2.72 5.75
CA VAL A 480 -12.78 -3.11 6.82
C VAL A 480 -13.60 -3.77 7.92
N ILE A 481 -13.42 -5.08 8.05
CA ILE A 481 -14.12 -5.91 9.02
C ILE A 481 -13.17 -6.23 10.17
N ASP A 482 -13.58 -5.91 11.38
CA ASP A 482 -12.78 -6.00 12.59
C ASP A 482 -13.30 -7.10 13.52
N TYR A 483 -12.43 -8.06 13.84
CA TYR A 483 -12.71 -9.14 14.79
C TYR A 483 -12.02 -8.97 16.15
N ILE A 484 -11.20 -7.92 16.33
CA ILE A 484 -10.33 -7.78 17.50
C ILE A 484 -10.53 -6.47 18.28
N GLY A 485 -11.41 -5.58 17.82
CA GLY A 485 -11.71 -4.31 18.50
C GLY A 485 -10.68 -3.21 18.24
N ILE A 486 -10.26 -3.01 16.98
CA ILE A 486 -9.29 -1.95 16.59
C ILE A 486 -9.91 -0.55 16.51
N VAL A 487 -11.19 -0.37 16.79
CA VAL A 487 -11.91 0.90 16.57
C VAL A 487 -11.25 2.10 17.22
N LYS A 488 -10.70 1.94 18.42
CA LYS A 488 -10.03 3.02 19.14
C LYS A 488 -8.70 3.36 18.49
N ALA A 489 -7.90 2.33 18.13
CA ALA A 489 -6.65 2.50 17.38
C ALA A 489 -6.92 3.13 16.02
N LEU A 490 -8.00 2.74 15.34
CA LEU A 490 -8.41 3.29 14.05
C LEU A 490 -8.81 4.77 14.17
N ARG A 491 -9.64 5.13 15.16
CA ARG A 491 -10.02 6.55 15.39
C ARG A 491 -8.81 7.41 15.70
N GLN A 492 -7.91 6.92 16.53
CA GLN A 492 -6.68 7.62 16.85
C GLN A 492 -5.79 7.77 15.60
N ALA A 493 -5.60 6.69 14.83
CA ALA A 493 -4.85 6.73 13.59
C ALA A 493 -5.47 7.72 12.58
N LEU A 494 -6.79 7.68 12.39
CA LEU A 494 -7.46 8.65 11.52
C LEU A 494 -7.28 10.08 12.02
N ALA A 495 -7.37 10.35 13.32
CA ALA A 495 -7.14 11.68 13.88
C ALA A 495 -5.68 12.16 13.72
N ASP A 496 -4.72 11.23 13.77
CA ASP A 496 -3.30 11.55 13.58
C ASP A 496 -2.97 11.78 12.07
N TYR A 497 -3.72 11.18 11.12
CA TYR A 497 -3.42 11.16 9.68
C TYR A 497 -4.48 11.84 8.79
N THR A 498 -5.39 12.59 9.35
CA THR A 498 -6.36 13.47 8.68
C THR A 498 -6.32 14.87 9.28
#